data_145d8c1e5b1c0c7e74a874e985f8dc37
#
_entry.id   145d8c1e5b1c0c7e74a874e985f8dc37
#
_cell.length_a   1.000
_cell.length_b   1.000
_cell.length_c   1.000
_cell.angle_alpha   90.00
_cell.angle_beta   90.00
_cell.angle_gamma   90.00
#
_symmetry.space_group_name_H-M   'P 1'
#
loop_
_entity.id
_entity.type
_entity.pdbx_description
1 polymer ?
#
loop_
_entity_poly.entity_id
_entity_poly.type
_entity_poly.pdbx_seq_one_letter_code
_entity_poly.pdbx_strand_id
1 'polypeptide(L)'
;HATDGEVDVTIGAGASSTATIAGDLSVAGDVIMADGKGIDFAADASPSAGMTAEILDDYETGTWDGVVTDGTNPMTMHGGYDTGYYTKVGNLVTVTGRFYTTSLGSASGDIKITGLPFTIANNGAAYTSGGAGHGDGLAITAGHSVSFYGQINNTYIHLTVWGATTGVTGMQASEWTADGNIMIGFSYRAA
;
A
#
# COMPACT_ATOMS: atom_id res chain seq x y z
N HIS A 1 0.78 13.74 -44.28
CA HIS A 1 1.49 15.00 -44.08
C HIS A 1 0.65 15.86 -43.13
N ALA A 2 1.04 15.91 -41.87
CA ALA A 2 0.42 16.85 -40.93
C ALA A 2 0.80 18.29 -41.28
N THR A 3 -0.14 19.19 -41.20
CA THR A 3 0.04 20.62 -41.55
C THR A 3 0.82 21.38 -40.46
N ASP A 4 1.12 20.75 -39.35
CA ASP A 4 1.82 21.28 -38.15
C ASP A 4 3.27 20.79 -38.01
N GLY A 5 3.77 19.97 -38.93
CA GLY A 5 5.12 19.43 -38.90
C GLY A 5 5.25 18.12 -38.09
N GLU A 6 4.15 17.57 -37.57
CA GLU A 6 4.15 16.26 -36.91
C GLU A 6 4.14 15.10 -37.92
N VAL A 7 4.81 14.04 -37.62
CA VAL A 7 4.86 12.81 -38.41
C VAL A 7 4.43 11.63 -37.54
N ASP A 8 3.28 11.05 -37.85
CA ASP A 8 2.82 9.82 -37.24
C ASP A 8 3.50 8.62 -37.92
N VAL A 9 4.20 7.79 -37.16
CA VAL A 9 4.83 6.59 -37.65
C VAL A 9 4.15 5.38 -37.00
N THR A 10 3.49 4.55 -37.80
CA THR A 10 2.98 3.25 -37.38
C THR A 10 3.93 2.15 -37.79
N ILE A 11 4.49 1.43 -36.80
CA ILE A 11 5.41 0.33 -37.06
C ILE A 11 4.71 -0.98 -36.66
N GLY A 12 4.45 -1.83 -37.65
CA GLY A 12 3.77 -3.10 -37.48
C GLY A 12 2.26 -3.03 -37.49
N ALA A 13 1.61 -4.09 -37.88
CA ALA A 13 0.16 -4.18 -38.05
C ALA A 13 -0.49 -5.31 -37.22
N GLY A 14 0.22 -5.94 -36.33
CA GLY A 14 -0.30 -7.07 -35.53
C GLY A 14 0.53 -7.41 -34.30
N ALA A 15 0.00 -8.30 -33.48
CA ALA A 15 0.56 -8.68 -32.18
C ALA A 15 1.98 -9.29 -32.24
N SER A 16 2.41 -9.76 -33.42
CA SER A 16 3.75 -10.34 -33.65
C SER A 16 4.74 -9.36 -34.25
N SER A 17 4.36 -8.07 -34.43
CA SER A 17 5.24 -7.07 -35.00
C SER A 17 6.30 -6.66 -33.99
N THR A 18 7.56 -6.57 -34.41
CA THR A 18 8.69 -6.14 -33.60
C THR A 18 9.39 -4.95 -34.24
N ALA A 19 9.69 -3.93 -33.46
CA ALA A 19 10.60 -2.86 -33.83
C ALA A 19 11.92 -3.07 -33.07
N THR A 20 13.04 -3.24 -33.77
CA THR A 20 14.37 -3.39 -33.16
C THR A 20 15.14 -2.10 -33.27
N ILE A 21 15.60 -1.58 -32.14
CA ILE A 21 16.47 -0.39 -32.06
C ILE A 21 17.83 -0.89 -31.58
N ALA A 22 18.86 -0.77 -32.43
CA ALA A 22 20.20 -1.31 -32.15
C ALA A 22 21.02 -0.44 -31.15
N GLY A 23 20.52 0.72 -30.79
CA GLY A 23 21.10 1.64 -29.78
C GLY A 23 20.07 2.07 -28.77
N ASP A 24 20.23 3.26 -28.22
CA ASP A 24 19.33 3.81 -27.22
C ASP A 24 18.02 4.29 -27.86
N LEU A 25 16.90 4.14 -27.12
CA LEU A 25 15.63 4.77 -27.43
C LEU A 25 15.50 6.04 -26.56
N SER A 26 15.49 7.22 -27.21
CA SER A 26 15.20 8.49 -26.56
C SER A 26 13.77 8.96 -26.93
N VAL A 27 12.92 9.13 -25.92
CA VAL A 27 11.54 9.56 -26.07
C VAL A 27 11.37 10.88 -25.33
N ALA A 28 10.95 11.94 -26.05
CA ALA A 28 10.75 13.26 -25.45
C ALA A 28 9.41 13.40 -24.71
N GLY A 29 8.48 12.48 -24.91
CA GLY A 29 7.19 12.38 -24.23
C GLY A 29 7.06 11.07 -23.46
N ASP A 30 5.83 10.63 -23.24
CA ASP A 30 5.53 9.40 -22.54
C ASP A 30 5.67 8.16 -23.43
N VAL A 31 6.05 7.03 -22.83
CA VAL A 31 5.90 5.70 -23.44
C VAL A 31 4.61 5.08 -22.91
N ILE A 32 3.59 5.02 -23.78
CA ILE A 32 2.28 4.47 -23.40
C ILE A 32 2.26 2.97 -23.67
N MET A 33 2.16 2.18 -22.60
CA MET A 33 1.96 0.73 -22.68
C MET A 33 0.46 0.42 -22.63
N ALA A 34 0.03 -0.56 -23.43
CA ALA A 34 -1.35 -1.04 -23.34
C ALA A 34 -1.62 -1.73 -21.99
N ASP A 35 -2.88 -1.76 -21.55
CA ASP A 35 -3.30 -2.42 -20.32
C ASP A 35 -2.81 -3.88 -20.27
N GLY A 36 -2.26 -4.29 -19.12
CA GLY A 36 -1.65 -5.59 -18.92
C GLY A 36 -0.33 -5.82 -19.70
N LYS A 37 0.33 -4.75 -20.17
CA LYS A 37 1.64 -4.77 -20.82
C LYS A 37 2.61 -3.91 -20.01
N GLY A 38 3.90 -4.23 -20.11
CA GLY A 38 4.97 -3.56 -19.38
C GLY A 38 6.30 -3.66 -20.09
N ILE A 39 7.37 -3.26 -19.42
CA ILE A 39 8.74 -3.47 -19.86
C ILE A 39 9.17 -4.85 -19.42
N ASP A 40 9.54 -5.69 -20.39
CA ASP A 40 9.96 -7.08 -20.17
C ASP A 40 11.48 -7.13 -20.03
N PHE A 41 11.97 -7.64 -18.92
CA PHE A 41 13.40 -7.87 -18.62
C PHE A 41 13.79 -9.35 -18.78
N ALA A 42 12.93 -10.19 -19.36
CA ALA A 42 13.14 -11.64 -19.51
C ALA A 42 14.37 -12.02 -20.36
N ALA A 43 15.01 -11.05 -21.01
CA ALA A 43 16.29 -11.26 -21.72
C ALA A 43 17.50 -11.33 -20.77
N ASP A 44 17.33 -11.02 -19.47
CA ASP A 44 18.37 -11.21 -18.46
C ASP A 44 18.61 -12.71 -18.21
N ALA A 45 19.88 -13.12 -18.36
CA ALA A 45 20.26 -14.53 -18.24
C ALA A 45 20.38 -15.05 -16.79
N SER A 46 19.97 -14.28 -15.79
CA SER A 46 20.17 -14.61 -14.37
C SER A 46 18.85 -14.69 -13.56
N PRO A 47 17.87 -15.51 -13.95
CA PRO A 47 16.64 -15.63 -13.19
C PRO A 47 16.90 -16.21 -11.80
N SER A 48 16.38 -15.56 -10.76
CA SER A 48 16.38 -16.12 -9.41
C SER A 48 15.44 -17.32 -9.31
N ALA A 49 15.79 -18.32 -8.51
CA ALA A 49 14.90 -19.43 -8.23
C ALA A 49 13.58 -18.93 -7.61
N GLY A 50 12.45 -19.33 -8.19
CA GLY A 50 11.13 -18.91 -7.75
C GLY A 50 10.60 -17.62 -8.40
N MET A 51 11.32 -17.06 -9.38
CA MET A 51 10.83 -15.95 -10.19
C MET A 51 9.56 -16.35 -10.96
N THR A 52 8.57 -15.49 -10.99
CA THR A 52 7.29 -15.71 -11.67
C THR A 52 7.05 -14.76 -12.85
N ALA A 53 7.73 -13.61 -12.88
CA ALA A 53 7.67 -12.63 -13.96
C ALA A 53 8.86 -11.68 -13.91
N GLU A 54 9.25 -11.14 -15.05
CA GLU A 54 10.27 -10.10 -15.24
C GLU A 54 9.70 -8.86 -15.93
N ILE A 55 8.38 -8.71 -15.89
CA ILE A 55 7.68 -7.58 -16.51
C ILE A 55 7.44 -6.52 -15.44
N LEU A 56 7.92 -5.30 -15.69
CA LEU A 56 7.55 -4.12 -14.92
C LEU A 56 6.24 -3.57 -15.50
N ASP A 57 5.15 -3.91 -14.86
CA ASP A 57 3.79 -3.49 -15.22
C ASP A 57 3.07 -2.89 -13.98
N ASP A 58 1.85 -2.41 -14.20
CA ASP A 58 0.91 -2.01 -13.16
C ASP A 58 1.52 -1.04 -12.12
N TYR A 59 2.09 0.08 -12.63
CA TYR A 59 2.51 1.18 -11.79
C TYR A 59 1.35 2.17 -11.59
N GLU A 60 1.01 2.41 -10.33
CA GLU A 60 0.03 3.44 -9.97
C GLU A 60 0.34 4.11 -8.64
N THR A 61 -0.13 5.33 -8.49
CA THR A 61 -0.07 6.11 -7.25
C THR A 61 -1.41 6.72 -6.95
N GLY A 62 -1.71 6.91 -5.69
CA GLY A 62 -2.97 7.53 -5.29
C GLY A 62 -3.06 7.78 -3.80
N THR A 63 -4.28 8.04 -3.37
CA THR A 63 -4.64 8.22 -1.96
C THR A 63 -5.55 7.11 -1.49
N TRP A 64 -5.60 6.90 -0.19
CA TRP A 64 -6.50 5.97 0.47
C TRP A 64 -7.01 6.58 1.77
N ASP A 65 -8.26 6.30 2.11
CA ASP A 65 -8.89 6.83 3.32
C ASP A 65 -8.95 5.74 4.38
N GLY A 66 -8.25 6.00 5.49
CA GLY A 66 -8.18 5.07 6.61
C GLY A 66 -9.13 5.47 7.74
N VAL A 67 -9.79 4.47 8.32
CA VAL A 67 -10.70 4.67 9.46
C VAL A 67 -10.25 3.80 10.62
N VAL A 68 -10.04 4.42 11.78
CA VAL A 68 -9.82 3.72 13.05
C VAL A 68 -11.17 3.20 13.56
N THR A 69 -11.26 1.92 13.83
CA THR A 69 -12.52 1.26 14.18
C THR A 69 -12.27 -0.01 14.99
N ASP A 70 -13.28 -0.47 15.76
CA ASP A 70 -13.32 -1.83 16.32
C ASP A 70 -13.77 -2.90 15.30
N GLY A 71 -14.12 -2.47 14.08
CA GLY A 71 -14.63 -3.30 12.99
C GLY A 71 -16.16 -3.23 12.85
N THR A 72 -16.86 -2.63 13.78
CA THR A 72 -18.31 -2.38 13.75
C THR A 72 -18.59 -0.88 13.91
N ASN A 73 -17.89 -0.22 14.84
CA ASN A 73 -18.09 1.16 15.20
C ASN A 73 -16.88 1.99 14.78
N PRO A 74 -16.98 2.83 13.75
CA PRO A 74 -15.90 3.73 13.36
C PRO A 74 -15.73 4.83 14.42
N MET A 75 -14.48 5.18 14.71
CA MET A 75 -14.16 6.40 15.44
C MET A 75 -14.36 7.62 14.54
N THR A 76 -14.58 8.79 15.13
CA THR A 76 -14.66 10.02 14.35
C THR A 76 -13.26 10.50 14.01
N MET A 77 -12.93 10.48 12.71
CA MET A 77 -11.64 10.95 12.23
C MET A 77 -11.57 12.48 12.23
N HIS A 78 -10.38 13.01 12.43
CA HIS A 78 -10.10 14.43 12.26
C HIS A 78 -9.91 14.73 10.77
N GLY A 79 -10.74 15.60 10.19
CA GLY A 79 -10.67 15.95 8.77
C GLY A 79 -9.26 16.41 8.35
N GLY A 80 -8.74 15.81 7.29
CA GLY A 80 -7.39 16.04 6.77
C GLY A 80 -6.29 15.18 7.39
N TYR A 81 -6.63 14.26 8.31
CA TYR A 81 -5.70 13.28 8.90
C TYR A 81 -6.27 11.86 8.86
N ASP A 82 -6.99 11.53 7.84
CA ASP A 82 -7.59 10.24 7.54
C ASP A 82 -7.17 9.72 6.16
N THR A 83 -6.55 10.58 5.34
CA THR A 83 -6.09 10.26 4.01
C THR A 83 -4.59 9.97 4.00
N GLY A 84 -4.22 8.81 3.49
CA GLY A 84 -2.84 8.40 3.22
C GLY A 84 -2.52 8.39 1.73
N TYR A 85 -1.27 8.07 1.41
CA TYR A 85 -0.77 7.92 0.04
C TYR A 85 -0.34 6.48 -0.21
N TYR A 86 -0.43 6.04 -1.46
CA TYR A 86 0.13 4.76 -1.87
C TYR A 86 0.89 4.86 -3.19
N THR A 87 1.81 3.93 -3.34
CA THR A 87 2.45 3.58 -4.61
C THR A 87 2.38 2.08 -4.77
N LYS A 88 1.94 1.61 -5.94
CA LYS A 88 1.90 0.21 -6.33
C LYS A 88 2.83 -0.02 -7.51
N VAL A 89 3.62 -1.08 -7.46
CA VAL A 89 4.46 -1.56 -8.55
C VAL A 89 4.26 -3.07 -8.66
N GLY A 90 3.66 -3.52 -9.73
CA GLY A 90 3.18 -4.88 -9.83
C GLY A 90 2.22 -5.18 -8.66
N ASN A 91 2.49 -6.18 -7.87
CA ASN A 91 1.70 -6.51 -6.68
C ASN A 91 2.27 -5.97 -5.35
N LEU A 92 3.37 -5.21 -5.39
CA LEU A 92 3.91 -4.56 -4.19
C LEU A 92 3.24 -3.20 -4.00
N VAL A 93 2.56 -3.03 -2.88
CA VAL A 93 1.93 -1.77 -2.47
C VAL A 93 2.68 -1.21 -1.28
N THR A 94 3.12 0.03 -1.39
CA THR A 94 3.67 0.81 -0.27
C THR A 94 2.68 1.89 0.11
N VAL A 95 2.33 1.96 1.39
CA VAL A 95 1.39 2.94 1.94
C VAL A 95 2.04 3.77 3.04
N THR A 96 1.59 5.02 3.15
CA THR A 96 1.86 5.90 4.29
C THR A 96 0.56 6.55 4.72
N GLY A 97 0.45 6.90 6.00
CA GLY A 97 -0.72 7.61 6.49
C GLY A 97 -0.53 8.11 7.92
N ARG A 98 -1.30 9.12 8.24
CA ARG A 98 -1.49 9.63 9.60
C ARG A 98 -2.96 9.56 9.95
N PHE A 99 -3.28 8.90 11.06
CA PHE A 99 -4.65 8.68 11.49
C PHE A 99 -4.87 9.32 12.85
N TYR A 100 -5.68 10.37 12.85
CA TYR A 100 -6.00 11.17 14.01
C TYR A 100 -7.51 11.19 14.24
N THR A 101 -7.93 10.89 15.44
CA THR A 101 -9.36 10.86 15.82
C THR A 101 -9.73 12.07 16.66
N THR A 102 -11.02 12.38 16.72
CA THR A 102 -11.60 13.42 17.58
C THR A 102 -12.62 12.85 18.55
N SER A 103 -12.99 11.58 18.38
CA SER A 103 -13.91 10.88 19.27
C SER A 103 -13.78 9.37 19.09
N LEU A 104 -13.85 8.64 20.19
CA LEU A 104 -13.94 7.17 20.16
C LEU A 104 -15.31 6.68 19.65
N GLY A 105 -16.34 7.53 19.68
CA GLY A 105 -17.71 7.10 19.40
C GLY A 105 -18.15 5.97 20.32
N SER A 106 -18.62 4.87 19.73
CA SER A 106 -19.02 3.65 20.46
C SER A 106 -17.99 2.51 20.30
N ALA A 107 -16.79 2.80 19.79
CA ALA A 107 -15.77 1.78 19.59
C ALA A 107 -15.34 1.14 20.91
N SER A 108 -15.20 -0.18 20.92
CA SER A 108 -14.82 -0.99 22.07
C SER A 108 -14.06 -2.24 21.62
N GLY A 109 -13.22 -2.79 22.51
CA GLY A 109 -12.41 -3.97 22.17
C GLY A 109 -11.25 -3.65 21.22
N ASP A 110 -10.82 -4.66 20.47
CA ASP A 110 -9.66 -4.56 19.57
C ASP A 110 -9.89 -3.56 18.44
N ILE A 111 -8.91 -2.69 18.20
CA ILE A 111 -8.99 -1.69 17.14
C ILE A 111 -8.11 -2.02 15.94
N LYS A 112 -8.53 -1.52 14.79
CA LYS A 112 -7.87 -1.68 13.49
C LYS A 112 -7.98 -0.39 12.68
N ILE A 113 -7.15 -0.28 11.64
CA ILE A 113 -7.30 0.73 10.60
C ILE A 113 -7.74 0.02 9.33
N THR A 114 -8.90 0.39 8.82
CA THR A 114 -9.50 -0.13 7.57
C THR A 114 -9.23 0.81 6.40
N GLY A 115 -9.57 0.39 5.18
CA GLY A 115 -9.53 1.24 3.99
C GLY A 115 -8.23 1.14 3.20
N LEU A 116 -7.38 0.12 3.43
CA LEU A 116 -6.22 -0.11 2.56
C LEU A 116 -6.64 -0.14 1.09
N PRO A 117 -5.84 0.45 0.17
CA PRO A 117 -6.24 0.63 -1.23
C PRO A 117 -6.43 -0.70 -1.98
N PHE A 118 -5.74 -1.75 -1.55
CA PHE A 118 -5.82 -3.09 -2.15
C PHE A 118 -5.93 -4.16 -1.08
N THR A 119 -6.63 -5.24 -1.41
CA THR A 119 -6.70 -6.43 -0.54
C THR A 119 -5.32 -7.06 -0.41
N ILE A 120 -4.92 -7.36 0.82
CA ILE A 120 -3.67 -8.10 1.10
C ILE A 120 -3.81 -9.52 0.54
N ALA A 121 -2.80 -10.01 -0.16
CA ALA A 121 -2.83 -11.33 -0.81
C ALA A 121 -3.19 -12.44 0.18
N ASN A 122 -4.01 -13.40 -0.29
CA ASN A 122 -4.43 -14.55 0.52
C ASN A 122 -3.37 -15.66 0.52
N ASN A 123 -2.24 -15.38 1.14
CA ASN A 123 -1.14 -16.33 1.28
C ASN A 123 -0.50 -16.12 2.67
N GLY A 124 -0.24 -17.19 3.38
CA GLY A 124 0.39 -17.13 4.70
C GLY A 124 1.73 -16.38 4.76
N ALA A 125 2.46 -16.30 3.62
CA ALA A 125 3.68 -15.51 3.51
C ALA A 125 3.43 -14.00 3.21
N ALA A 126 2.18 -13.60 2.95
CA ALA A 126 1.81 -12.21 2.64
C ALA A 126 1.40 -11.40 3.88
N TYR A 127 1.43 -11.99 5.08
CA TYR A 127 1.29 -11.20 6.30
C TYR A 127 2.36 -10.11 6.33
N THR A 128 1.93 -8.90 6.61
CA THR A 128 2.81 -7.75 6.78
C THR A 128 2.69 -7.23 8.19
N SER A 129 3.73 -6.61 8.69
CA SER A 129 3.72 -6.02 10.02
C SER A 129 4.61 -4.78 10.06
N GLY A 130 4.43 -3.96 11.09
CA GLY A 130 5.25 -2.79 11.34
C GLY A 130 4.98 -2.18 12.70
N GLY A 131 5.69 -1.11 12.98
CA GLY A 131 5.48 -0.28 14.17
C GLY A 131 4.92 1.09 13.79
N ALA A 132 4.21 1.73 14.71
CA ALA A 132 3.88 3.14 14.57
C ALA A 132 5.15 3.96 14.84
N GLY A 133 5.56 4.74 13.85
CA GLY A 133 6.77 5.59 13.96
C GLY A 133 6.57 6.83 14.84
N HIS A 134 5.32 7.19 15.09
CA HIS A 134 4.89 8.28 15.95
C HIS A 134 3.50 7.96 16.50
N GLY A 135 3.27 8.29 17.75
CA GLY A 135 1.93 8.20 18.37
C GLY A 135 1.78 9.27 19.42
N ASP A 136 0.56 9.80 19.54
CA ASP A 136 0.16 10.81 20.51
C ASP A 136 -1.30 10.55 20.92
N GLY A 137 -1.72 11.06 22.07
CA GLY A 137 -3.08 10.80 22.56
C GLY A 137 -3.38 9.31 22.76
N LEU A 138 -2.42 8.53 23.24
CA LEU A 138 -2.57 7.10 23.51
C LEU A 138 -2.49 6.83 25.01
N ALA A 139 -3.29 5.88 25.50
CA ALA A 139 -3.33 5.46 26.90
C ALA A 139 -2.70 4.06 27.09
N ILE A 140 -1.66 3.76 26.33
CA ILE A 140 -0.92 2.49 26.46
C ILE A 140 -0.09 2.46 27.75
N THR A 141 0.16 1.27 28.26
CA THR A 141 0.99 1.08 29.46
C THR A 141 2.42 1.57 29.22
N ALA A 142 3.01 2.25 30.21
CA ALA A 142 4.39 2.74 30.12
C ALA A 142 5.37 1.61 29.79
N GLY A 143 6.28 1.86 28.85
CA GLY A 143 7.24 0.86 28.35
C GLY A 143 6.71 -0.05 27.25
N HIS A 144 5.43 0.08 26.88
CA HIS A 144 4.86 -0.60 25.73
C HIS A 144 5.01 0.24 24.45
N SER A 145 4.89 -0.39 23.29
CA SER A 145 4.92 0.27 21.99
C SER A 145 3.80 -0.22 21.07
N VAL A 146 3.34 0.66 20.20
CA VAL A 146 2.32 0.31 19.20
C VAL A 146 2.99 -0.35 18.00
N SER A 147 2.43 -1.46 17.58
CA SER A 147 2.74 -2.16 16.34
C SER A 147 1.45 -2.50 15.60
N PHE A 148 1.57 -3.10 14.44
CA PHE A 148 0.42 -3.58 13.68
C PHE A 148 0.80 -4.76 12.79
N TYR A 149 -0.21 -5.50 12.36
CA TYR A 149 -0.07 -6.49 11.28
C TYR A 149 -1.24 -6.38 10.31
N GLY A 150 -0.96 -6.63 9.03
CA GLY A 150 -1.98 -6.70 7.99
C GLY A 150 -2.64 -8.07 7.95
N GLN A 151 -3.96 -8.10 7.91
CA GLN A 151 -4.73 -9.34 7.80
C GLN A 151 -4.85 -9.77 6.35
N ILE A 152 -4.33 -10.95 6.00
CA ILE A 152 -4.47 -11.52 4.65
C ILE A 152 -5.94 -11.61 4.23
N ASN A 153 -6.18 -11.49 2.92
CA ASN A 153 -7.51 -11.46 2.31
C ASN A 153 -8.42 -10.33 2.83
N ASN A 154 -7.84 -9.25 3.32
CA ASN A 154 -8.56 -8.10 3.87
C ASN A 154 -7.89 -6.77 3.48
N THR A 155 -8.60 -5.67 3.71
CA THR A 155 -8.15 -4.30 3.47
C THR A 155 -7.95 -3.53 4.78
N TYR A 156 -7.40 -4.19 5.81
CA TYR A 156 -7.13 -3.55 7.10
C TYR A 156 -5.89 -4.10 7.79
N ILE A 157 -5.38 -3.30 8.70
CA ILE A 157 -4.36 -3.71 9.67
C ILE A 157 -4.95 -3.75 11.08
N HIS A 158 -4.61 -4.76 11.85
CA HIS A 158 -4.84 -4.79 13.29
C HIS A 158 -3.79 -3.95 14.02
N LEU A 159 -4.21 -3.07 14.91
CA LEU A 159 -3.30 -2.42 15.85
C LEU A 159 -2.99 -3.36 17.01
N THR A 160 -1.76 -3.38 17.43
CA THR A 160 -1.27 -4.22 18.51
C THR A 160 -0.34 -3.44 19.42
N VAL A 161 -0.21 -3.91 20.64
CA VAL A 161 0.69 -3.33 21.65
C VAL A 161 1.70 -4.38 22.07
N TRP A 162 2.99 -4.05 21.94
CA TRP A 162 4.09 -4.85 22.47
C TRP A 162 4.27 -4.58 23.97
N GLY A 163 4.12 -5.62 24.79
CA GLY A 163 4.45 -5.62 26.20
C GLY A 163 5.82 -6.25 26.48
N ALA A 164 6.38 -5.98 27.65
CA ALA A 164 7.75 -6.37 27.99
C ALA A 164 7.96 -7.90 28.16
N THR A 165 6.91 -8.69 28.33
CA THR A 165 7.07 -10.09 28.78
C THR A 165 6.33 -11.14 27.96
N THR A 166 5.32 -10.79 27.19
CA THR A 166 4.41 -11.77 26.56
C THR A 166 4.23 -11.60 25.05
N GLY A 167 4.92 -10.65 24.41
CA GLY A 167 4.74 -10.35 23.00
C GLY A 167 3.63 -9.33 22.75
N VAL A 168 2.84 -9.51 21.68
CA VAL A 168 1.79 -8.56 21.29
C VAL A 168 0.43 -8.97 21.82
N THR A 169 -0.38 -7.96 22.16
CA THR A 169 -1.82 -8.07 22.37
C THR A 169 -2.56 -7.15 21.40
N GLY A 170 -3.83 -7.43 21.09
CA GLY A 170 -4.66 -6.48 20.34
C GLY A 170 -4.76 -5.16 21.11
N MET A 171 -4.52 -4.04 20.40
CA MET A 171 -4.71 -2.72 21.00
C MET A 171 -6.19 -2.46 21.24
N GLN A 172 -6.54 -2.14 22.47
CA GLN A 172 -7.93 -1.90 22.88
C GLN A 172 -8.34 -0.45 22.59
N ALA A 173 -9.62 -0.21 22.37
CA ALA A 173 -10.17 1.14 22.25
C ALA A 173 -9.92 1.99 23.53
N SER A 174 -9.77 1.35 24.69
CA SER A 174 -9.39 2.02 25.95
C SER A 174 -7.93 2.49 25.99
N GLU A 175 -7.08 1.97 25.11
CA GLU A 175 -5.68 2.37 24.95
C GLU A 175 -5.51 3.48 23.89
N TRP A 176 -6.60 3.86 23.22
CA TRP A 176 -6.72 4.97 22.29
C TRP A 176 -7.58 6.05 22.91
N THR A 177 -7.13 7.30 22.97
CA THR A 177 -7.95 8.40 23.50
C THR A 177 -8.75 9.08 22.38
N ALA A 178 -9.65 9.99 22.73
CA ALA A 178 -10.46 10.71 21.74
C ALA A 178 -9.60 11.44 20.69
N ASP A 179 -8.44 11.96 21.10
CA ASP A 179 -7.44 12.64 20.29
C ASP A 179 -6.25 11.73 19.92
N GLY A 180 -6.47 10.43 19.89
CA GLY A 180 -5.47 9.44 19.51
C GLY A 180 -5.00 9.64 18.07
N ASN A 181 -3.69 9.50 17.87
CA ASN A 181 -3.02 9.80 16.63
C ASN A 181 -1.79 8.90 16.44
N ILE A 182 -1.67 8.29 15.27
CA ILE A 182 -0.46 7.54 14.88
C ILE A 182 -0.07 7.83 13.44
N MET A 183 1.22 7.65 13.15
CA MET A 183 1.77 7.64 11.80
C MET A 183 2.26 6.23 11.47
N ILE A 184 1.91 5.74 10.31
CA ILE A 184 2.34 4.44 9.81
C ILE A 184 2.92 4.55 8.40
N GLY A 185 3.82 3.64 8.07
CA GLY A 185 4.30 3.43 6.72
C GLY A 185 4.77 1.98 6.61
N PHE A 186 4.29 1.27 5.58
CA PHE A 186 4.67 -0.12 5.36
C PHE A 186 4.39 -0.54 3.91
N SER A 187 4.89 -1.72 3.56
CA SER A 187 4.61 -2.34 2.27
C SER A 187 3.95 -3.70 2.47
N TYR A 188 3.10 -4.08 1.52
CA TYR A 188 2.45 -5.37 1.51
C TYR A 188 2.25 -5.88 0.08
N ARG A 189 1.98 -7.18 -0.05
CA ARG A 189 1.66 -7.80 -1.33
C ARG A 189 0.14 -7.75 -1.53
N ALA A 190 -0.30 -7.15 -2.63
CA ALA A 190 -1.71 -7.15 -3.05
C ALA A 190 -2.12 -8.51 -3.65
N ALA A 191 -3.45 -8.78 -3.61
CA ALA A 191 -4.06 -9.96 -4.18
C ALA A 191 -4.01 -9.96 -5.72
#